data_14c9cd60b653e6e2c77521ea3a73488c
#
_entry.id   14c9cd60b653e6e2c77521ea3a73488c
#
_cell.length_a   1.000
_cell.length_b   1.000
_cell.length_c   1.000
_cell.angle_alpha   90.00
_cell.angle_beta   90.00
_cell.angle_gamma   90.00
#
_symmetry.space_group_name_H-M   'P 1'
#
loop_
_entity.id
_entity.type
_entity.pdbx_description
1 polymer ?
#
loop_
_entity_poly.entity_id
_entity_poly.type
_entity_poly.pdbx_seq_one_letter_code
_entity_poly.pdbx_strand_id
1 'polypeptide(L)'
;SVNPEQTSAERDWHMAKETKPVVSFEDSFDRLDIRVGRIVDVVFENRTRKPTYKMTVDFGKYGKRVSYGRFTQHPVEEVKDRLVLGVLNVAPRQMGEVASEV
;
A
#
# COMPACT_ATOMS: atom_id res chain seq x y z
N SER A 1 -14.03 29.08 -0.40
CA SER A 1 -14.25 28.85 -1.82
C SER A 1 -13.07 28.07 -2.41
N VAL A 2 -13.34 27.30 -3.42
CA VAL A 2 -12.32 26.50 -4.10
C VAL A 2 -11.61 27.38 -5.14
N ASN A 3 -10.28 27.39 -5.10
CA ASN A 3 -9.49 28.02 -6.15
C ASN A 3 -9.58 27.19 -7.44
N PRO A 4 -10.09 27.75 -8.56
CA PRO A 4 -10.26 26.97 -9.79
C PRO A 4 -8.94 26.54 -10.43
N GLU A 5 -7.82 27.13 -10.03
CA GLU A 5 -6.50 26.74 -10.53
C GLU A 5 -5.92 25.53 -9.78
N GLN A 6 -6.51 25.14 -8.67
CA GLN A 6 -6.06 23.98 -7.93
C GLN A 6 -6.43 22.69 -8.65
N THR A 7 -5.52 21.69 -8.62
CA THR A 7 -5.81 20.36 -9.10
C THR A 7 -6.80 19.66 -8.19
N SER A 8 -7.39 18.56 -8.67
CA SER A 8 -8.29 17.73 -7.84
C SER A 8 -7.56 17.20 -6.61
N ALA A 9 -6.32 16.77 -6.74
CA ALA A 9 -5.52 16.27 -5.62
C ALA A 9 -5.26 17.35 -4.57
N GLU A 10 -4.97 18.58 -4.99
CA GLU A 10 -4.76 19.71 -4.07
C GLU A 10 -6.02 20.06 -3.30
N ARG A 11 -7.18 20.03 -3.97
CA ARG A 11 -8.47 20.25 -3.31
C ARG A 11 -8.78 19.15 -2.31
N ASP A 12 -8.55 17.90 -2.68
CA ASP A 12 -8.78 16.76 -1.80
C ASP A 12 -7.89 16.83 -0.56
N TRP A 13 -6.65 17.28 -0.72
CA TRP A 13 -5.75 17.48 0.41
C TRP A 13 -6.29 18.49 1.40
N HIS A 14 -6.81 19.63 0.93
CA HIS A 14 -7.40 20.65 1.79
C HIS A 14 -8.66 20.19 2.49
N MET A 15 -9.40 19.27 1.89
CA MET A 15 -10.66 18.73 2.43
C MET A 15 -10.46 17.40 3.15
N ALA A 16 -9.20 16.96 3.33
CA ALA A 16 -8.91 15.74 4.04
C ALA A 16 -9.42 15.81 5.48
N LYS A 17 -9.81 14.65 6.02
CA LYS A 17 -10.22 14.54 7.42
C LYS A 17 -9.07 14.93 8.35
N GLU A 18 -9.44 15.40 9.53
CA GLU A 18 -8.46 15.68 10.58
C GLU A 18 -7.64 14.43 10.89
N THR A 19 -6.43 14.65 11.38
CA THR A 19 -5.56 13.55 11.79
C THR A 19 -6.17 12.80 12.97
N LYS A 20 -5.85 11.52 13.05
CA LYS A 20 -6.23 10.68 14.19
C LYS A 20 -5.51 11.17 15.45
N PRO A 21 -6.00 10.76 16.63
CA PRO A 21 -5.33 11.11 17.88
C PRO A 21 -3.85 10.71 17.87
N VAL A 22 -3.03 11.51 18.55
CA VAL A 22 -1.59 11.22 18.71
C VAL A 22 -1.43 9.96 19.55
N VAL A 23 -0.52 9.08 19.14
CA VAL A 23 -0.15 7.87 19.87
C VAL A 23 1.33 7.93 20.21
N SER A 24 1.77 7.18 21.24
CA SER A 24 3.19 7.11 21.57
C SER A 24 3.95 6.29 20.54
N PHE A 25 5.23 6.59 20.38
CA PHE A 25 6.10 5.83 19.48
C PHE A 25 6.20 4.36 19.94
N GLU A 26 6.36 4.15 21.25
CA GLU A 26 6.51 2.82 21.82
C GLU A 26 5.28 1.93 21.63
N ASP A 27 4.09 2.53 21.62
CA ASP A 27 2.83 1.80 21.47
C ASP A 27 2.37 1.71 20.01
N SER A 28 3.16 2.22 19.08
CA SER A 28 2.82 2.25 17.65
C SER A 28 3.99 1.78 16.78
N PHE A 29 4.85 2.68 16.35
CA PHE A 29 5.93 2.37 15.40
C PHE A 29 6.92 1.35 15.93
N ASP A 30 7.26 1.42 17.21
CA ASP A 30 8.23 0.50 17.83
C ASP A 30 7.73 -0.96 17.82
N ARG A 31 6.43 -1.16 17.69
CA ARG A 31 5.82 -2.48 17.57
C ARG A 31 5.78 -3.03 16.14
N LEU A 32 6.04 -2.19 15.16
CA LEU A 32 5.95 -2.58 13.76
C LEU A 32 7.30 -3.08 13.25
N ASP A 33 7.27 -4.20 12.54
CA ASP A 33 8.45 -4.72 11.84
C ASP A 33 8.39 -4.25 10.39
N ILE A 34 9.03 -3.10 10.12
CA ILE A 34 9.03 -2.46 8.80
C ILE A 34 10.32 -2.82 8.10
N ARG A 35 10.21 -3.43 6.92
CA ARG A 35 11.36 -3.88 6.13
C ARG A 35 11.27 -3.43 4.69
N VAL A 36 12.43 -3.27 4.07
CA VAL A 36 12.52 -3.00 2.64
C VAL A 36 12.35 -4.29 1.87
N GLY A 37 11.50 -4.26 0.85
CA GLY A 37 11.32 -5.38 -0.07
C GLY A 37 11.37 -4.90 -1.51
N ARG A 38 11.55 -5.84 -2.43
CA ARG A 38 11.49 -5.58 -3.86
C ARG A 38 10.26 -6.26 -4.45
N ILE A 39 9.51 -5.54 -5.23
CA ILE A 39 8.37 -6.11 -5.97
C ILE A 39 8.96 -6.93 -7.12
N VAL A 40 8.85 -8.25 -7.04
CA VAL A 40 9.44 -9.16 -8.04
C VAL A 40 8.43 -9.67 -9.06
N ASP A 41 7.14 -9.56 -8.77
CA ASP A 41 6.08 -9.91 -9.70
C ASP A 41 4.86 -9.04 -9.49
N VAL A 42 4.18 -8.66 -10.59
CA VAL A 42 2.96 -7.85 -10.57
C VAL A 42 2.00 -8.42 -11.60
N VAL A 43 0.80 -8.78 -11.17
CA VAL A 43 -0.26 -9.23 -12.07
C VAL A 43 -1.55 -8.52 -11.71
N PHE A 44 -2.41 -8.34 -12.70
CA PHE A 44 -3.73 -7.76 -12.48
C PHE A 44 -4.62 -8.78 -11.73
N GLU A 45 -5.28 -8.31 -10.68
CA GLU A 45 -6.20 -9.13 -9.88
C GLU A 45 -7.64 -8.73 -10.22
N ASN A 46 -8.43 -9.68 -10.71
CA ASN A 46 -9.80 -9.42 -11.15
C ASN A 46 -10.87 -9.84 -10.13
N ARG A 47 -10.47 -10.38 -8.98
CA ARG A 47 -11.40 -10.83 -7.94
C ARG A 47 -11.76 -9.74 -6.93
N THR A 48 -11.25 -8.54 -7.10
CA THR A 48 -11.55 -7.40 -6.24
C THR A 48 -12.57 -6.47 -6.92
N ARG A 49 -13.31 -5.69 -6.12
CA ARG A 49 -14.33 -4.77 -6.65
C ARG A 49 -13.72 -3.63 -7.45
N LYS A 50 -12.55 -3.16 -7.07
CA LYS A 50 -11.83 -2.09 -7.76
C LYS A 50 -10.58 -2.64 -8.43
N PRO A 51 -10.11 -2.01 -9.51
CA PRO A 51 -8.87 -2.45 -10.16
C PRO A 51 -7.72 -2.54 -9.17
N THR A 52 -7.04 -3.68 -9.13
CA THR A 52 -6.03 -4.00 -8.14
C THR A 52 -4.90 -4.80 -8.78
N TYR A 53 -3.66 -4.56 -8.34
CA TYR A 53 -2.53 -5.42 -8.64
C TYR A 53 -2.27 -6.40 -7.51
N LYS A 54 -2.00 -7.65 -7.87
CA LYS A 54 -1.41 -8.63 -6.97
C LYS A 54 0.10 -8.55 -7.14
N MET A 55 0.80 -8.25 -6.06
CA MET A 55 2.24 -8.08 -6.06
C MET A 55 2.89 -9.12 -5.17
N THR A 56 3.94 -9.76 -5.69
CA THR A 56 4.83 -10.57 -4.87
C THR A 56 6.02 -9.72 -4.49
N VAL A 57 6.25 -9.58 -3.19
CA VAL A 57 7.34 -8.75 -2.64
C VAL A 57 8.35 -9.65 -1.95
N ASP A 58 9.61 -9.51 -2.34
CA ASP A 58 10.73 -10.24 -1.76
C ASP A 58 11.38 -9.40 -0.67
N PHE A 59 11.30 -9.87 0.58
CA PHE A 59 11.91 -9.23 1.75
C PHE A 59 13.22 -9.90 2.16
N GLY A 60 13.89 -10.58 1.23
CA GLY A 60 15.17 -11.24 1.49
C GLY A 60 15.01 -12.41 2.47
N LYS A 61 15.77 -12.38 3.57
CA LYS A 61 15.71 -13.47 4.57
C LYS A 61 14.34 -13.65 5.22
N TYR A 62 13.47 -12.66 5.14
CA TYR A 62 12.09 -12.75 5.68
C TYR A 62 11.11 -13.38 4.70
N GLY A 63 11.58 -13.76 3.51
CA GLY A 63 10.78 -14.45 2.52
C GLY A 63 9.97 -13.55 1.61
N LYS A 64 9.21 -14.18 0.73
CA LYS A 64 8.30 -13.50 -0.19
C LYS A 64 6.92 -13.44 0.41
N ARG A 65 6.22 -12.33 0.17
CA ARG A 65 4.86 -12.11 0.65
C ARG A 65 4.01 -11.49 -0.44
N VAL A 66 2.70 -11.75 -0.39
CA VAL A 66 1.76 -11.23 -1.37
C VAL A 66 1.10 -9.99 -0.81
N SER A 67 1.09 -8.93 -1.59
CA SER A 67 0.42 -7.66 -1.28
C SER A 67 -0.51 -7.29 -2.41
N TYR A 68 -1.61 -6.64 -2.08
CA TYR A 68 -2.57 -6.13 -3.05
C TYR A 68 -2.65 -4.62 -2.95
N GLY A 69 -2.56 -3.94 -4.09
CA GLY A 69 -2.58 -2.49 -4.12
C GLY A 69 -3.31 -1.95 -5.33
N ARG A 70 -3.87 -0.76 -5.18
CA ARG A 70 -4.68 -0.11 -6.22
C ARG A 70 -3.84 0.86 -7.04
N PHE A 71 -2.73 0.37 -7.58
CA PHE A 71 -1.78 1.17 -8.38
C PHE A 71 -1.98 0.96 -9.87
N THR A 72 -3.17 0.55 -10.31
CA THR A 72 -3.40 0.18 -11.71
C THR A 72 -3.36 1.36 -12.68
N GLN A 73 -3.32 2.59 -12.19
CA GLN A 73 -3.03 3.76 -13.02
C GLN A 73 -1.56 3.78 -13.48
N HIS A 74 -0.70 3.00 -12.83
CA HIS A 74 0.68 2.80 -13.26
C HIS A 74 0.78 1.49 -14.04
N PRO A 75 1.47 1.45 -15.19
CA PRO A 75 1.68 0.18 -15.88
C PRO A 75 2.54 -0.77 -15.05
N VAL A 76 2.39 -2.07 -15.30
CA VAL A 76 3.12 -3.13 -14.57
C VAL A 76 4.63 -2.87 -14.57
N GLU A 77 5.18 -2.39 -15.68
CA GLU A 77 6.60 -2.14 -15.85
C GLU A 77 7.13 -1.05 -14.91
N GLU A 78 6.27 -0.13 -14.49
CA GLU A 78 6.65 0.91 -13.53
C GLU A 78 6.60 0.43 -12.09
N VAL A 79 5.78 -0.57 -11.80
CA VAL A 79 5.60 -1.11 -10.45
C VAL A 79 6.60 -2.21 -10.16
N LYS A 80 6.84 -3.08 -11.12
CA LYS A 80 7.76 -4.20 -10.98
C LYS A 80 9.19 -3.70 -10.73
N ASP A 81 9.93 -4.43 -9.91
CA ASP A 81 11.32 -4.17 -9.51
C ASP A 81 11.52 -2.94 -8.63
N ARG A 82 10.45 -2.27 -8.21
CA ARG A 82 10.56 -1.18 -7.25
C ARG A 82 10.84 -1.69 -5.85
N LEU A 83 11.57 -0.90 -5.08
CA LEU A 83 11.73 -1.10 -3.65
C LEU A 83 10.56 -0.47 -2.92
N VAL A 84 10.08 -1.17 -1.91
CA VAL A 84 8.97 -0.72 -1.07
C VAL A 84 9.27 -0.98 0.40
N LEU A 85 8.56 -0.28 1.26
CA LEU A 85 8.54 -0.60 2.68
C LEU A 85 7.30 -1.43 2.97
N GLY A 86 7.48 -2.56 3.64
CA GLY A 86 6.37 -3.41 4.04
C GLY A 86 6.36 -3.62 5.54
N VAL A 87 5.17 -3.71 6.13
CA VAL A 87 4.98 -4.02 7.54
C VAL A 87 4.71 -5.51 7.64
N LEU A 88 5.64 -6.28 8.22
CA LEU A 88 5.61 -7.74 8.18
C LEU A 88 4.76 -8.37 9.27
N ASN A 89 4.58 -7.70 10.39
CA ASN A 89 3.91 -8.26 11.56
C ASN A 89 2.49 -7.71 11.79
N VAL A 90 1.79 -7.43 10.69
CA VAL A 90 0.38 -7.07 10.71
C VAL A 90 -0.41 -8.25 10.16
N ALA A 91 -1.54 -8.58 10.79
CA ALA A 91 -2.41 -9.65 10.33
C ALA A 91 -2.87 -9.40 8.88
N PRO A 92 -3.01 -10.45 8.05
CA PRO A 92 -3.51 -10.29 6.70
C PRO A 92 -4.85 -9.57 6.67
N ARG A 93 -5.02 -8.67 5.68
CA ARG A 93 -6.25 -7.89 5.52
C ARG A 93 -7.07 -8.46 4.38
N GLN A 94 -8.35 -8.71 4.66
CA GLN A 94 -9.27 -9.20 3.65
C GLN A 94 -9.63 -8.06 2.69
N MET A 95 -9.52 -8.34 1.39
CA MET A 95 -9.86 -7.42 0.31
C MET A 95 -10.74 -8.17 -0.70
N GLY A 96 -12.07 -8.20 -0.45
CA GLY A 96 -12.95 -9.03 -1.27
C GLY A 96 -12.64 -10.50 -1.09
N GLU A 97 -12.30 -11.20 -2.17
CA GLU A 97 -11.97 -12.63 -2.15
C GLU A 97 -10.49 -12.93 -1.87
N VAL A 98 -9.67 -11.90 -1.71
CA VAL A 98 -8.22 -12.06 -1.50
C VAL A 98 -7.80 -11.50 -0.15
N ALA A 99 -6.65 -11.94 0.34
CA ALA A 99 -6.07 -11.44 1.59
C ALA A 99 -4.66 -10.90 1.32
N SER A 100 -4.42 -9.65 1.73
CA SER A 100 -3.09 -9.02 1.63
C SER A 100 -2.28 -9.37 2.87
N GLU A 101 -1.08 -9.95 2.67
CA GLU A 101 -0.20 -10.37 3.76
C GLU A 101 0.63 -9.21 4.32
N VAL A 102 0.78 -8.15 3.57
CA VAL A 102 1.54 -6.96 3.97
C VAL A 102 0.87 -5.69 3.48
#